data_175f04f4cbdf76d35e47a5d328199363
#
_entry.id   175f04f4cbdf76d35e47a5d328199363
#
_cell.length_a   1.000
_cell.length_b   1.000
_cell.length_c   1.000
_cell.angle_alpha   90.00
_cell.angle_beta   90.00
_cell.angle_gamma   90.00
#
_symmetry.space_group_name_H-M   'P 1'
#
loop_
_entity.id
_entity.type
_entity.pdbx_description
1 polymer ?
#
loop_
_entity_poly.entity_id
_entity_poly.type
_entity_poly.pdbx_seq_one_letter_code
_entity_poly.pdbx_strand_id
1 'polypeptide(L)'
;MLDIDEIEEVGVEDLIELDANSQPVVVPKKRHPTVMLEKPVDEGDSDTHYDLGLAYKEMGLYDEAIKAFEKTLRAHGREVQCRLMIGMCHRETGNASEAIQQFKQGLHDEPLERERQSLYYEIGSTYESIGDEGEALYYFEMVTKRDPSFADAGQRAEALRARGAGRNARRHSHDDDI
;
A
#
# COMPACT_ATOMS: atom_id res chain seq x y z
N MET A 1 26.68 -20.44 -33.85
CA MET A 1 25.54 -20.98 -34.56
C MET A 1 24.50 -21.15 -33.47
N LEU A 2 23.69 -20.15 -33.27
CA LEU A 2 22.65 -20.12 -32.22
C LEU A 2 21.34 -20.54 -32.88
N ASP A 3 20.75 -21.59 -32.35
CA ASP A 3 19.47 -22.14 -32.80
C ASP A 3 18.35 -21.15 -32.49
N ILE A 4 17.68 -20.69 -33.54
CA ILE A 4 16.52 -19.80 -33.52
C ILE A 4 15.24 -20.62 -33.76
N ASP A 5 15.01 -21.62 -32.94
CA ASP A 5 13.78 -22.42 -32.98
C ASP A 5 13.15 -22.49 -31.60
N GLU A 6 12.45 -21.43 -31.23
CA GLU A 6 11.29 -21.46 -30.31
C GLU A 6 10.60 -20.10 -30.34
N ILE A 7 9.94 -19.81 -31.50
CA ILE A 7 8.89 -18.79 -31.50
C ILE A 7 7.60 -19.59 -31.25
N GLU A 8 7.13 -19.61 -29.99
CA GLU A 8 5.78 -20.06 -29.70
C GLU A 8 4.79 -19.18 -30.45
N GLU A 9 4.04 -19.79 -31.33
CA GLU A 9 2.89 -19.17 -32.02
C GLU A 9 1.90 -18.71 -30.96
N VAL A 10 1.74 -17.38 -30.83
CA VAL A 10 0.67 -16.77 -30.03
C VAL A 10 -0.64 -17.08 -30.72
N GLY A 11 -1.44 -17.94 -30.10
CA GLY A 11 -2.76 -18.33 -30.59
C GLY A 11 -3.66 -17.11 -30.82
N VAL A 12 -4.35 -17.13 -31.96
CA VAL A 12 -5.29 -16.10 -32.43
C VAL A 12 -6.64 -16.10 -31.67
N GLU A 13 -6.67 -16.59 -30.44
CA GLU A 13 -7.94 -16.78 -29.70
C GLU A 13 -8.38 -15.58 -28.83
N ASP A 14 -7.65 -14.48 -28.84
CA ASP A 14 -8.03 -13.23 -28.14
C ASP A 14 -8.66 -12.18 -29.07
N LEU A 15 -9.41 -12.60 -30.08
CA LEU A 15 -10.16 -11.68 -30.94
C LEU A 15 -11.49 -11.33 -30.26
N ILE A 16 -11.57 -10.12 -29.73
CA ILE A 16 -12.78 -9.46 -29.25
C ILE A 16 -13.77 -9.34 -30.42
N GLU A 17 -15.05 -9.67 -30.16
CA GLU A 17 -16.17 -9.58 -31.09
C GLU A 17 -16.16 -8.28 -31.91
N LEU A 18 -16.16 -8.42 -33.22
CA LEU A 18 -16.19 -7.32 -34.18
C LEU A 18 -17.64 -6.95 -34.51
N ASP A 19 -18.00 -5.72 -34.25
CA ASP A 19 -19.15 -5.09 -34.86
C ASP A 19 -18.89 -4.90 -36.36
N ALA A 20 -19.85 -5.23 -37.22
CA ALA A 20 -19.69 -5.46 -38.66
C ALA A 20 -19.21 -4.25 -39.48
N ASN A 21 -18.83 -3.14 -38.85
CA ASN A 21 -18.44 -1.91 -39.57
C ASN A 21 -17.21 -1.18 -38.98
N SER A 22 -16.42 -1.80 -38.18
CA SER A 22 -15.25 -1.18 -37.55
C SER A 22 -13.95 -1.84 -38.03
N GLN A 23 -13.02 -1.04 -38.53
CA GLN A 23 -11.67 -1.52 -38.82
C GLN A 23 -10.96 -1.93 -37.51
N PRO A 24 -10.12 -2.98 -37.49
CA PRO A 24 -9.46 -3.45 -36.30
C PRO A 24 -8.48 -2.36 -35.75
N VAL A 25 -8.85 -1.76 -34.63
CA VAL A 25 -7.94 -0.88 -33.91
C VAL A 25 -7.04 -1.78 -33.05
N VAL A 26 -5.81 -1.95 -33.47
CA VAL A 26 -4.78 -2.59 -32.66
C VAL A 26 -4.48 -1.66 -31.47
N VAL A 27 -5.12 -1.92 -30.33
CA VAL A 27 -4.79 -1.24 -29.09
C VAL A 27 -3.45 -1.82 -28.63
N PRO A 28 -2.36 -1.03 -28.59
CA PRO A 28 -1.10 -1.57 -28.07
C PRO A 28 -1.30 -1.91 -26.59
N LYS A 29 -1.25 -3.20 -26.24
CA LYS A 29 -1.10 -3.62 -24.85
C LYS A 29 0.06 -2.81 -24.28
N LYS A 30 -0.17 -2.03 -23.21
CA LYS A 30 0.90 -1.36 -22.48
C LYS A 30 1.89 -2.44 -22.08
N ARG A 31 2.99 -2.55 -22.83
CA ARG A 31 4.11 -3.40 -22.44
C ARG A 31 4.70 -2.74 -21.21
N HIS A 32 4.49 -3.36 -20.05
CA HIS A 32 5.25 -2.99 -18.88
C HIS A 32 6.73 -3.09 -19.24
N PRO A 33 7.56 -2.08 -18.96
CA PRO A 33 8.98 -2.19 -19.22
C PRO A 33 9.50 -3.41 -18.45
N THR A 34 9.93 -4.44 -19.18
CA THR A 34 10.64 -5.55 -18.57
C THR A 34 11.98 -5.00 -18.13
N VAL A 35 12.12 -4.71 -16.84
CA VAL A 35 13.42 -4.38 -16.25
C VAL A 35 14.24 -5.66 -16.31
N MET A 36 15.09 -5.76 -17.33
CA MET A 36 16.09 -6.82 -17.41
C MET A 36 17.14 -6.50 -16.35
N LEU A 37 17.03 -7.15 -15.19
CA LEU A 37 18.12 -7.19 -14.24
C LEU A 37 19.28 -7.97 -14.89
N GLU A 38 20.37 -7.28 -15.19
CA GLU A 38 21.55 -7.85 -15.86
C GLU A 38 22.24 -8.98 -15.03
N LYS A 39 21.85 -9.16 -13.78
CA LYS A 39 22.32 -10.24 -12.90
C LYS A 39 21.14 -10.83 -12.11
N PRO A 40 21.06 -12.16 -11.96
CA PRO A 40 20.13 -12.77 -11.02
C PRO A 40 20.44 -12.22 -9.62
N VAL A 41 19.43 -11.66 -8.96
CA VAL A 41 19.53 -11.17 -7.58
C VAL A 41 19.81 -12.36 -6.68
N ASP A 42 20.94 -12.34 -5.95
CA ASP A 42 21.25 -13.37 -4.97
C ASP A 42 20.16 -13.40 -3.88
N GLU A 43 19.63 -14.59 -3.57
CA GLU A 43 18.58 -14.73 -2.55
C GLU A 43 19.05 -14.27 -1.15
N GLY A 44 20.36 -14.14 -0.93
CA GLY A 44 20.96 -13.61 0.28
C GLY A 44 21.11 -12.09 0.33
N ASP A 45 20.88 -11.38 -0.77
CA ASP A 45 21.04 -9.92 -0.80
C ASP A 45 19.73 -9.20 -0.43
N SER A 46 19.58 -9.00 0.87
CA SER A 46 18.44 -8.31 1.47
C SER A 46 18.26 -6.87 0.97
N ASP A 47 19.34 -6.13 0.76
CA ASP A 47 19.29 -4.74 0.34
C ASP A 47 18.82 -4.64 -1.11
N THR A 48 19.30 -5.50 -1.98
CA THR A 48 18.85 -5.58 -3.37
C THR A 48 17.36 -5.93 -3.47
N HIS A 49 16.86 -6.85 -2.65
CA HIS A 49 15.44 -7.19 -2.62
C HIS A 49 14.59 -6.03 -2.10
N TYR A 50 15.07 -5.27 -1.11
CA TYR A 50 14.38 -4.09 -0.62
C TYR A 50 14.27 -3.01 -1.70
N ASP A 51 15.38 -2.69 -2.38
CA ASP A 51 15.41 -1.69 -3.46
C ASP A 51 14.54 -2.09 -4.65
N LEU A 52 14.52 -3.39 -4.98
CA LEU A 52 13.61 -3.94 -5.98
C LEU A 52 12.15 -3.77 -5.57
N GLY A 53 11.82 -4.01 -4.30
CA GLY A 53 10.50 -3.79 -3.75
C GLY A 53 10.06 -2.32 -3.87
N LEU A 54 10.95 -1.37 -3.60
CA LEU A 54 10.68 0.06 -3.78
C LEU A 54 10.40 0.39 -5.25
N ALA A 55 11.22 -0.12 -6.18
CA ALA A 55 11.03 0.10 -7.62
C ALA A 55 9.68 -0.47 -8.10
N TYR A 56 9.30 -1.69 -7.69
CA TYR A 56 8.00 -2.26 -8.02
C TYR A 56 6.85 -1.43 -7.46
N LYS A 57 6.96 -0.96 -6.21
CA LYS A 57 5.95 -0.10 -5.58
C LYS A 57 5.75 1.21 -6.36
N GLU A 58 6.84 1.87 -6.79
CA GLU A 58 6.80 3.09 -7.61
C GLU A 58 6.16 2.87 -8.98
N MET A 59 6.32 1.67 -9.55
CA MET A 59 5.65 1.26 -10.80
C MET A 59 4.19 0.85 -10.61
N GLY A 60 3.68 0.80 -9.38
CA GLY A 60 2.32 0.32 -9.07
C GLY A 60 2.17 -1.20 -9.13
N LEU A 61 3.28 -1.94 -9.19
CA LEU A 61 3.33 -3.41 -9.19
C LEU A 61 3.35 -3.91 -7.74
N TYR A 62 2.23 -3.73 -7.04
CA TYR A 62 2.16 -3.92 -5.59
C TYR A 62 2.35 -5.37 -5.17
N ASP A 63 1.86 -6.34 -5.93
CA ASP A 63 2.03 -7.77 -5.63
C ASP A 63 3.51 -8.20 -5.73
N GLU A 64 4.22 -7.69 -6.73
CA GLU A 64 5.66 -7.92 -6.91
C GLU A 64 6.47 -7.22 -5.81
N ALA A 65 6.07 -6.00 -5.45
CA ALA A 65 6.68 -5.26 -4.35
C ALA A 65 6.55 -6.02 -3.01
N ILE A 66 5.37 -6.54 -2.70
CA ILE A 66 5.14 -7.35 -1.49
C ILE A 66 6.06 -8.56 -1.46
N LYS A 67 6.14 -9.32 -2.56
CA LYS A 67 7.03 -10.50 -2.66
C LYS A 67 8.50 -10.15 -2.44
N ALA A 68 8.95 -9.01 -2.96
CA ALA A 68 10.32 -8.53 -2.78
C ALA A 68 10.58 -8.15 -1.31
N PHE A 69 9.67 -7.40 -0.68
CA PHE A 69 9.80 -7.06 0.74
C PHE A 69 9.68 -8.27 1.67
N GLU A 70 8.87 -9.28 1.35
CA GLU A 70 8.78 -10.53 2.11
C GLU A 70 10.09 -11.33 2.07
N LYS A 71 10.82 -11.30 0.95
CA LYS A 71 12.16 -11.88 0.87
C LYS A 71 13.13 -11.16 1.81
N THR A 72 13.07 -9.81 1.83
CA THR A 72 13.85 -8.98 2.74
C THR A 72 13.52 -9.26 4.21
N LEU A 73 12.24 -9.51 4.55
CA LEU A 73 11.82 -9.85 5.93
C LEU A 73 12.48 -11.12 6.49
N ARG A 74 12.91 -12.04 5.61
CA ARG A 74 13.62 -13.27 6.02
C ARG A 74 15.07 -13.01 6.43
N ALA A 75 15.62 -11.89 5.99
CA ALA A 75 16.93 -11.41 6.40
C ALA A 75 16.73 -10.35 7.50
N HIS A 76 17.40 -10.51 8.64
CA HIS A 76 17.23 -9.61 9.78
C HIS A 76 17.73 -8.19 9.50
N GLY A 77 17.09 -7.20 10.13
CA GLY A 77 17.57 -5.83 10.22
C GLY A 77 16.74 -4.75 9.52
N ARG A 78 15.70 -5.13 8.77
CA ARG A 78 14.78 -4.19 8.10
C ARG A 78 13.30 -4.55 8.30
N GLU A 79 12.98 -5.28 9.39
CA GLU A 79 11.65 -5.82 9.63
C GLU A 79 10.59 -4.72 9.65
N VAL A 80 10.83 -3.66 10.39
CA VAL A 80 9.90 -2.54 10.53
C VAL A 80 9.64 -1.83 9.19
N GLN A 81 10.72 -1.55 8.46
CA GLN A 81 10.63 -0.89 7.15
C GLN A 81 9.88 -1.76 6.14
N CYS A 82 10.16 -3.07 6.11
CA CYS A 82 9.46 -4.00 5.23
C CYS A 82 7.97 -4.10 5.59
N ARG A 83 7.62 -4.21 6.88
CA ARG A 83 6.24 -4.19 7.34
C ARG A 83 5.50 -2.93 6.93
N LEU A 84 6.15 -1.78 7.07
CA LEU A 84 5.61 -0.51 6.64
C LEU A 84 5.33 -0.50 5.12
N MET A 85 6.29 -0.93 4.30
CA MET A 85 6.15 -0.96 2.84
C MET A 85 5.09 -1.95 2.37
N ILE A 86 5.05 -3.17 2.94
CA ILE A 86 4.03 -4.18 2.64
C ILE A 86 2.63 -3.64 3.00
N GLY A 87 2.49 -3.05 4.19
CA GLY A 87 1.23 -2.45 4.61
C GLY A 87 0.75 -1.34 3.66
N MET A 88 1.66 -0.48 3.20
CA MET A 88 1.34 0.54 2.21
C MET A 88 0.88 -0.07 0.88
N CYS A 89 1.53 -1.13 0.40
CA CYS A 89 1.11 -1.85 -0.82
C CYS A 89 -0.29 -2.44 -0.67
N HIS A 90 -0.61 -3.06 0.47
CA HIS A 90 -1.96 -3.56 0.76
C HIS A 90 -3.00 -2.45 0.80
N ARG A 91 -2.69 -1.29 1.36
CA ARG A 91 -3.59 -0.15 1.34
C ARG A 91 -3.87 0.35 -0.08
N GLU A 92 -2.85 0.48 -0.92
CA GLU A 92 -3.00 0.92 -2.32
C GLU A 92 -3.84 -0.06 -3.16
N THR A 93 -3.82 -1.35 -2.81
CA THR A 93 -4.68 -2.38 -3.44
C THR A 93 -6.07 -2.50 -2.80
N GLY A 94 -6.39 -1.65 -1.80
CA GLY A 94 -7.68 -1.65 -1.11
C GLY A 94 -7.83 -2.69 -0.01
N ASN A 95 -6.77 -3.43 0.33
CA ASN A 95 -6.75 -4.46 1.37
C ASN A 95 -6.43 -3.83 2.74
N ALA A 96 -7.38 -3.04 3.26
CA ALA A 96 -7.17 -2.26 4.48
C ALA A 96 -6.89 -3.13 5.72
N SER A 97 -7.52 -4.30 5.84
CA SER A 97 -7.32 -5.22 6.96
C SER A 97 -5.89 -5.74 7.03
N GLU A 98 -5.38 -6.17 5.89
CA GLU A 98 -4.01 -6.68 5.73
C GLU A 98 -2.99 -5.56 5.96
N ALA A 99 -3.27 -4.34 5.45
CA ALA A 99 -2.44 -3.17 5.70
C ALA A 99 -2.30 -2.88 7.21
N ILE A 100 -3.42 -2.80 7.92
CA ILE A 100 -3.45 -2.57 9.38
C ILE A 100 -2.70 -3.69 10.12
N GLN A 101 -2.87 -4.93 9.70
CA GLN A 101 -2.18 -6.07 10.30
C GLN A 101 -0.66 -5.94 10.15
N GLN A 102 -0.15 -5.60 8.96
CA GLN A 102 1.28 -5.40 8.72
C GLN A 102 1.84 -4.25 9.56
N PHE A 103 1.15 -3.11 9.61
CA PHE A 103 1.57 -1.99 10.44
C PHE A 103 1.61 -2.34 11.93
N LYS A 104 0.59 -3.05 12.43
CA LYS A 104 0.58 -3.51 13.83
C LYS A 104 1.69 -4.52 14.12
N GLN A 105 2.02 -5.41 13.20
CA GLN A 105 3.18 -6.29 13.34
C GLN A 105 4.48 -5.49 13.41
N GLY A 106 4.65 -4.45 12.57
CA GLY A 106 5.81 -3.56 12.63
C GLY A 106 5.96 -2.84 13.99
N LEU A 107 4.85 -2.60 14.71
CA LEU A 107 4.91 -2.06 16.08
C LEU A 107 5.46 -3.08 17.11
N HIS A 108 5.36 -4.38 16.84
CA HIS A 108 5.93 -5.45 17.68
C HIS A 108 7.39 -5.74 17.35
N ASP A 109 7.90 -5.31 16.19
CA ASP A 109 9.27 -5.50 15.74
C ASP A 109 10.25 -4.46 16.34
N GLU A 110 9.93 -3.91 17.52
CA GLU A 110 10.73 -2.95 18.28
C GLU A 110 11.18 -1.71 17.47
N PRO A 111 10.24 -0.98 16.83
CA PRO A 111 10.57 0.14 15.95
C PRO A 111 11.25 1.28 16.71
N LEU A 112 12.14 1.99 16.01
CA LEU A 112 12.64 3.29 16.48
C LEU A 112 11.47 4.27 16.62
N GLU A 113 11.63 5.32 17.43
CA GLU A 113 10.52 6.25 17.70
C GLU A 113 9.94 6.89 16.43
N ARG A 114 10.78 7.25 15.46
CA ARG A 114 10.32 7.79 14.18
C ARG A 114 9.54 6.78 13.35
N GLU A 115 9.97 5.53 13.35
CA GLU A 115 9.28 4.43 12.65
C GLU A 115 7.92 4.15 13.30
N ARG A 116 7.88 4.18 14.63
CA ARG A 116 6.64 4.03 15.39
C ARG A 116 5.62 5.10 15.06
N GLN A 117 6.07 6.35 14.93
CA GLN A 117 5.21 7.46 14.51
C GLN A 117 4.69 7.26 13.10
N SER A 118 5.54 6.81 12.17
CA SER A 118 5.13 6.48 10.81
C SER A 118 4.09 5.37 10.79
N LEU A 119 4.29 4.30 11.57
CA LEU A 119 3.33 3.20 11.67
C LEU A 119 1.98 3.66 12.23
N TYR A 120 1.96 4.46 13.33
CA TYR A 120 0.72 5.01 13.86
C TYR A 120 0.00 5.90 12.84
N TYR A 121 0.74 6.74 12.13
CA TYR A 121 0.17 7.60 11.09
C TYR A 121 -0.46 6.77 9.97
N GLU A 122 0.20 5.72 9.49
CA GLU A 122 -0.31 4.87 8.43
C GLU A 122 -1.54 4.05 8.88
N ILE A 123 -1.56 3.57 10.13
CA ILE A 123 -2.72 2.91 10.72
C ILE A 123 -3.91 3.90 10.78
N GLY A 124 -3.70 5.10 11.30
CA GLY A 124 -4.73 6.13 11.37
C GLY A 124 -5.28 6.49 9.99
N SER A 125 -4.39 6.67 9.00
CA SER A 125 -4.75 6.93 7.60
C SER A 125 -5.59 5.82 6.99
N THR A 126 -5.25 4.57 7.31
CA THR A 126 -5.98 3.40 6.80
C THR A 126 -7.37 3.30 7.44
N TYR A 127 -7.50 3.50 8.76
CA TYR A 127 -8.80 3.54 9.43
C TYR A 127 -9.68 4.68 8.92
N GLU A 128 -9.10 5.86 8.68
CA GLU A 128 -9.85 6.98 8.09
C GLU A 128 -10.37 6.62 6.68
N SER A 129 -9.58 5.94 5.86
CA SER A 129 -9.97 5.54 4.50
C SER A 129 -11.16 4.58 4.46
N ILE A 130 -11.31 3.73 5.48
CA ILE A 130 -12.44 2.81 5.62
C ILE A 130 -13.59 3.37 6.46
N GLY A 131 -13.49 4.64 6.89
CA GLY A 131 -14.54 5.35 7.63
C GLY A 131 -14.61 5.04 9.13
N ASP A 132 -13.63 4.34 9.68
CA ASP A 132 -13.52 4.15 11.14
C ASP A 132 -12.84 5.38 11.77
N GLU A 133 -13.65 6.45 11.90
CA GLU A 133 -13.15 7.73 12.40
C GLU A 133 -12.71 7.67 13.87
N GLY A 134 -13.24 6.72 14.66
CA GLY A 134 -12.85 6.54 16.06
C GLY A 134 -11.42 6.04 16.21
N GLU A 135 -11.11 4.94 15.51
CA GLU A 135 -9.76 4.38 15.48
C GLU A 135 -8.79 5.35 14.78
N ALA A 136 -9.19 5.97 13.69
CA ALA A 136 -8.36 6.97 13.00
C ALA A 136 -7.95 8.10 13.94
N LEU A 137 -8.90 8.70 14.68
CA LEU A 137 -8.63 9.74 15.65
C LEU A 137 -7.65 9.27 16.73
N TYR A 138 -7.88 8.08 17.30
CA TYR A 138 -7.01 7.51 18.32
C TYR A 138 -5.55 7.44 17.84
N TYR A 139 -5.30 6.89 16.66
CA TYR A 139 -3.95 6.76 16.12
C TYR A 139 -3.31 8.11 15.77
N PHE A 140 -4.04 9.06 15.20
CA PHE A 140 -3.51 10.42 14.96
C PHE A 140 -3.19 11.15 16.26
N GLU A 141 -3.95 10.95 17.32
CA GLU A 141 -3.62 11.48 18.64
C GLU A 141 -2.34 10.86 19.22
N MET A 142 -2.11 9.58 18.99
CA MET A 142 -0.87 8.91 19.38
C MET A 142 0.35 9.53 18.70
N VAL A 143 0.23 9.92 17.43
CA VAL A 143 1.27 10.64 16.67
C VAL A 143 1.48 12.04 17.25
N THR A 144 0.41 12.85 17.33
CA THR A 144 0.49 14.26 17.72
C THR A 144 0.93 14.48 19.16
N LYS A 145 0.67 13.52 20.05
CA LYS A 145 1.13 13.54 21.43
C LYS A 145 2.66 13.50 21.53
N ARG A 146 3.32 12.85 20.58
CA ARG A 146 4.78 12.69 20.54
C ARG A 146 5.44 13.76 19.67
N ASP A 147 4.88 14.01 18.53
CA ASP A 147 5.34 15.02 17.58
C ASP A 147 4.14 15.73 16.93
N PRO A 148 3.78 16.91 17.44
CA PRO A 148 2.66 17.70 16.90
C PRO A 148 2.87 18.16 15.46
N SER A 149 4.11 18.13 14.97
CA SER A 149 4.47 18.56 13.62
C SER A 149 4.57 17.41 12.61
N PHE A 150 4.33 16.17 13.05
CA PHE A 150 4.45 15.01 12.20
C PHE A 150 3.36 15.01 11.12
N ALA A 151 3.78 15.20 9.88
CA ALA A 151 2.90 15.25 8.71
C ALA A 151 1.67 16.18 8.94
N ASP A 152 0.48 15.75 8.56
CA ASP A 152 -0.79 16.44 8.78
C ASP A 152 -1.64 15.82 9.90
N ALA A 153 -1.03 14.99 10.76
CA ALA A 153 -1.75 14.22 11.79
C ALA A 153 -2.58 15.12 12.72
N GLY A 154 -2.07 16.30 13.10
CA GLY A 154 -2.79 17.25 13.93
C GLY A 154 -4.05 17.79 13.26
N GLN A 155 -3.96 18.17 12.00
CA GLN A 155 -5.09 18.70 11.22
C GLN A 155 -6.16 17.62 11.01
N ARG A 156 -5.75 16.39 10.73
CA ARG A 156 -6.66 15.23 10.56
C ARG A 156 -7.37 14.89 11.86
N ALA A 157 -6.64 14.89 12.99
CA ALA A 157 -7.24 14.66 14.31
C ALA A 157 -8.30 15.73 14.64
N GLU A 158 -8.02 17.01 14.40
CA GLU A 158 -8.98 18.09 14.61
C GLU A 158 -10.21 17.95 13.71
N ALA A 159 -10.04 17.63 12.44
CA ALA A 159 -11.13 17.41 11.51
C ALA A 159 -12.04 16.24 11.94
N LEU A 160 -11.45 15.15 12.43
CA LEU A 160 -12.19 13.98 12.94
C LEU A 160 -12.98 14.33 14.22
N ARG A 161 -12.40 15.09 15.15
CA ARG A 161 -13.10 15.57 16.36
C ARG A 161 -14.31 16.45 15.99
N ALA A 162 -14.12 17.38 15.05
CA ALA A 162 -15.20 18.25 14.60
C ALA A 162 -16.36 17.46 13.97
N ARG A 163 -16.07 16.45 13.16
CA ARG A 163 -17.07 15.54 12.58
C ARG A 163 -17.80 14.73 13.66
N GLY A 164 -17.08 14.21 14.64
CA GLY A 164 -17.64 13.47 15.77
C GLY A 164 -18.56 14.33 16.65
N ALA A 165 -18.14 15.54 16.97
CA ALA A 165 -18.97 16.49 17.73
C ALA A 165 -20.25 16.87 17.00
N GLY A 166 -20.19 17.09 15.67
CA GLY A 166 -21.36 17.38 14.84
C GLY A 166 -22.38 16.24 14.77
N ARG A 167 -21.91 14.98 14.79
CA ARG A 167 -22.81 13.81 14.85
C ARG A 167 -23.53 13.68 16.21
N ASN A 168 -22.83 13.91 17.28
CA ASN A 168 -23.43 13.86 18.63
C ASN A 168 -24.45 15.00 18.82
N ALA A 169 -24.18 16.20 18.35
CA ALA A 169 -25.12 17.31 18.39
C ALA A 169 -26.44 17.01 17.64
N ARG A 170 -26.35 16.37 16.45
CA ARG A 170 -27.54 16.01 15.66
C ARG A 170 -28.37 14.87 16.31
N ARG A 171 -27.74 13.97 17.04
CA ARG A 171 -28.47 12.91 17.78
C ARG A 171 -29.29 13.49 18.93
N HIS A 172 -28.75 14.44 19.69
CA HIS A 172 -29.46 15.08 20.81
C HIS A 172 -30.58 15.98 20.35
N SER A 173 -30.47 16.65 19.19
CA SER A 173 -31.55 17.48 18.67
C SER A 173 -32.75 16.69 18.11
N HIS A 174 -32.62 15.40 17.85
CA HIS A 174 -33.69 14.56 17.35
C HIS A 174 -34.48 13.88 18.49
N ASP A 175 -33.89 13.76 19.68
CA ASP A 175 -34.52 13.19 20.87
C ASP A 175 -35.38 14.21 21.63
N ASP A 176 -35.23 15.54 21.37
CA ASP A 176 -35.98 16.63 22.01
C ASP A 176 -37.30 16.96 21.26
N ASP A 177 -37.56 16.38 20.09
CA ASP A 177 -38.75 16.65 19.25
C ASP A 177 -39.83 15.53 19.34
N ILE A 178 -39.76 14.61 20.34
CA ILE A 178 -40.76 13.58 20.63
C ILE A 178 -41.39 13.91 22.00
#